data_c4985fb369d6cec9705adcbd790fb8d5
#
_entry.id   c4985fb369d6cec9705adcbd790fb8d5
#
_cell.length_a   1.000
_cell.length_b   1.000
_cell.length_c   1.000
_cell.angle_alpha   90.00
_cell.angle_beta   90.00
_cell.angle_gamma   90.00
#
_symmetry.space_group_name_H-M   'P 1'
#
loop_
_entity.id
_entity.type
_entity.pdbx_description
1 polymer ?
#
loop_
_entity_poly.entity_id
_entity_poly.type
_entity_poly.pdbx_seq_one_letter_code
_entity_poly.pdbx_strand_id
1 'polypeptide(L)'
;MSRVYNFSAGPSMLPEEVLKKAASEMLDYEGSGQSVMEMSHRSKVYDNIIKTAERLLRELMNIPDNYKVLFLQGGASTQFAAIPLNLMNGSNKADYVITGQWAKKAFAEAQKYGDAKAVASSADKTFSYIPKLDKSMFRSDADYVYICMNNTIYGTVYHEIPDTGDIPLIADISSCFLSEPIDVTKFAMLYGGAQKNVAPAGLTICIIREDMLGNARDITPTMLNYKIHADANSLYNTPPCYTIYICKLVLEWIEKLGGLEKMKERNEKKAKLLYDFLDNSKMFRGTVVPEDRSLMNVPFVTDSDELNAKFIEEATKNGLVNLKGHRTVGGMRASIYNAMPYDGVEKLVNFMSDFEKANS
;
A
#
# COMPACT_ATOMS: atom_id res chain seq x y z
N MET A 1 -15.33 26.05 -3.14
CA MET A 1 -13.87 25.91 -3.27
C MET A 1 -13.60 24.63 -4.05
N SER A 2 -12.73 24.64 -5.05
CA SER A 2 -12.27 23.40 -5.72
C SER A 2 -11.36 22.63 -4.78
N ARG A 3 -11.41 21.27 -4.82
CA ARG A 3 -10.47 20.45 -4.07
C ARG A 3 -9.04 20.67 -4.56
N VAL A 4 -8.09 20.67 -3.64
CA VAL A 4 -6.65 20.64 -3.98
C VAL A 4 -6.24 19.24 -4.49
N TYR A 5 -5.17 19.17 -5.26
CA TYR A 5 -4.54 17.91 -5.62
C TYR A 5 -3.55 17.51 -4.52
N ASN A 6 -3.91 16.46 -3.78
CA ASN A 6 -3.14 16.00 -2.62
C ASN A 6 -2.20 14.86 -3.03
N PHE A 7 -0.89 15.13 -3.05
CA PHE A 7 0.18 14.15 -3.38
C PHE A 7 0.75 13.45 -2.13
N SER A 8 0.01 13.46 -1.02
CA SER A 8 0.46 12.79 0.22
C SER A 8 0.68 11.28 0.01
N ALA A 9 1.73 10.78 0.63
CA ALA A 9 2.06 9.35 0.61
C ALA A 9 1.15 8.47 1.49
N GLY A 10 0.35 9.08 2.34
CA GLY A 10 -0.59 8.40 3.23
C GLY A 10 -0.76 9.15 4.57
N PRO A 11 -2.03 9.40 5.02
CA PRO A 11 -3.27 9.18 4.27
C PRO A 11 -3.29 9.92 2.94
N SER A 12 -3.80 9.26 1.91
CA SER A 12 -3.80 9.77 0.56
C SER A 12 -5.17 10.32 0.13
N MET A 13 -5.23 10.78 -1.10
CA MET A 13 -6.47 11.19 -1.74
C MET A 13 -7.45 10.02 -1.83
N LEU A 14 -8.75 10.27 -1.64
CA LEU A 14 -9.83 9.33 -1.91
C LEU A 14 -10.61 9.80 -3.14
N PRO A 15 -11.26 8.88 -3.89
CA PRO A 15 -12.11 9.24 -5.03
C PRO A 15 -13.22 10.21 -4.58
N GLU A 16 -13.44 11.26 -5.36
CA GLU A 16 -14.43 12.28 -4.97
C GLU A 16 -15.85 11.73 -4.93
N GLU A 17 -16.19 10.82 -5.86
CA GLU A 17 -17.51 10.17 -5.86
C GLU A 17 -17.73 9.29 -4.62
N VAL A 18 -16.68 8.63 -4.12
CA VAL A 18 -16.74 7.88 -2.84
C VAL A 18 -17.02 8.83 -1.68
N LEU A 19 -16.33 9.98 -1.61
CA LEU A 19 -16.55 10.96 -0.56
C LEU A 19 -17.95 11.59 -0.63
N LYS A 20 -18.46 11.86 -1.83
CA LYS A 20 -19.83 12.38 -2.04
C LYS A 20 -20.87 11.35 -1.60
N LYS A 21 -20.70 10.08 -1.95
CA LYS A 21 -21.58 8.99 -1.52
C LYS A 21 -21.57 8.85 0.00
N ALA A 22 -20.38 8.80 0.61
CA ALA A 22 -20.22 8.73 2.07
C ALA A 22 -20.88 9.93 2.79
N ALA A 23 -20.74 11.13 2.24
CA ALA A 23 -21.38 12.33 2.80
C ALA A 23 -22.91 12.27 2.70
N SER A 24 -23.46 11.73 1.60
CA SER A 24 -24.92 11.57 1.43
C SER A 24 -25.52 10.53 2.36
N GLU A 25 -24.75 9.54 2.79
CA GLU A 25 -25.17 8.46 3.70
C GLU A 25 -24.69 8.68 5.15
N MET A 26 -24.14 9.87 5.45
CA MET A 26 -23.56 10.16 6.77
C MET A 26 -24.56 10.00 7.93
N LEU A 27 -25.79 10.41 7.75
CA LEU A 27 -26.85 10.32 8.78
C LEU A 27 -27.73 9.08 8.62
N ASP A 28 -27.89 8.57 7.39
CA ASP A 28 -28.80 7.48 7.08
C ASP A 28 -28.23 6.60 5.98
N TYR A 29 -27.62 5.49 6.37
CA TYR A 29 -27.12 4.49 5.43
C TYR A 29 -28.29 3.68 4.84
N GLU A 30 -28.57 3.86 3.56
CA GLU A 30 -29.55 3.09 2.77
C GLU A 30 -30.93 2.96 3.45
N GLY A 31 -31.42 4.00 4.13
CA GLY A 31 -32.73 4.00 4.80
C GLY A 31 -32.75 3.23 6.13
N SER A 32 -31.60 2.91 6.71
CA SER A 32 -31.51 2.23 8.01
C SER A 32 -31.84 3.13 9.20
N GLY A 33 -31.92 4.46 8.98
CA GLY A 33 -32.09 5.47 10.02
C GLY A 33 -30.86 5.67 10.90
N GLN A 34 -29.68 5.13 10.51
CA GLN A 34 -28.44 5.19 11.28
C GLN A 34 -27.24 5.53 10.41
N SER A 35 -26.29 6.24 10.99
CA SER A 35 -24.94 6.34 10.44
C SER A 35 -24.20 5.00 10.58
N VAL A 36 -23.35 4.67 9.60
CA VAL A 36 -22.44 3.51 9.74
C VAL A 36 -21.50 3.66 10.95
N MET A 37 -21.20 4.91 11.37
CA MET A 37 -20.33 5.18 12.51
C MET A 37 -20.92 4.75 13.87
N GLU A 38 -22.26 4.71 13.98
CA GLU A 38 -22.96 4.35 15.21
C GLU A 38 -23.65 2.97 15.16
N MET A 39 -23.51 2.29 14.01
CA MET A 39 -24.15 1.03 13.73
C MET A 39 -23.46 -0.12 14.48
N SER A 40 -24.23 -1.01 15.08
CA SER A 40 -23.66 -2.24 15.67
C SER A 40 -23.02 -3.10 14.59
N HIS A 41 -21.75 -3.48 14.78
CA HIS A 41 -21.04 -4.42 13.90
C HIS A 41 -21.66 -5.83 13.85
N ARG A 42 -22.64 -6.12 14.72
CA ARG A 42 -23.42 -7.38 14.74
C ARG A 42 -24.79 -7.24 14.08
N SER A 43 -25.12 -6.06 13.55
CA SER A 43 -26.37 -5.85 12.83
C SER A 43 -26.31 -6.50 11.43
N LYS A 44 -27.47 -6.90 10.89
CA LYS A 44 -27.56 -7.42 9.52
C LYS A 44 -27.11 -6.41 8.47
N VAL A 45 -27.34 -5.13 8.72
CA VAL A 45 -26.93 -4.05 7.82
C VAL A 45 -25.42 -4.00 7.73
N TYR A 46 -24.72 -4.01 8.88
CA TYR A 46 -23.26 -4.00 8.90
C TYR A 46 -22.66 -5.30 8.35
N ASP A 47 -23.26 -6.46 8.67
CA ASP A 47 -22.84 -7.76 8.10
C ASP A 47 -22.84 -7.72 6.56
N ASN A 48 -23.83 -7.06 5.96
CA ASN A 48 -23.84 -6.85 4.50
C ASN A 48 -22.70 -5.94 4.02
N ILE A 49 -22.33 -4.90 4.77
CA ILE A 49 -21.21 -4.00 4.42
C ILE A 49 -19.90 -4.77 4.36
N ILE A 50 -19.56 -5.50 5.43
CA ILE A 50 -18.26 -6.19 5.51
C ILE A 50 -18.18 -7.36 4.52
N LYS A 51 -19.26 -8.13 4.35
CA LYS A 51 -19.33 -9.22 3.37
C LYS A 51 -19.24 -8.71 1.93
N THR A 52 -19.86 -7.58 1.63
CA THR A 52 -19.75 -6.96 0.32
C THR A 52 -18.32 -6.49 0.06
N ALA A 53 -17.67 -5.88 1.06
CA ALA A 53 -16.27 -5.48 0.94
C ALA A 53 -15.34 -6.69 0.69
N GLU A 54 -15.54 -7.80 1.42
CA GLU A 54 -14.77 -9.03 1.21
C GLU A 54 -15.03 -9.63 -0.18
N ARG A 55 -16.30 -9.76 -0.59
CA ARG A 55 -16.66 -10.29 -1.91
C ARG A 55 -16.01 -9.50 -3.04
N LEU A 56 -16.16 -8.18 -3.02
CA LEU A 56 -15.57 -7.31 -4.04
C LEU A 56 -14.04 -7.40 -4.08
N LEU A 57 -13.40 -7.48 -2.92
CA LEU A 57 -11.95 -7.64 -2.86
C LEU A 57 -11.51 -8.98 -3.46
N ARG A 58 -12.26 -10.08 -3.15
CA ARG A 58 -12.00 -11.40 -3.73
C ARG A 58 -12.17 -11.39 -5.25
N GLU A 59 -13.23 -10.80 -5.75
CA GLU A 59 -13.52 -10.70 -7.18
C GLU A 59 -12.47 -9.85 -7.91
N LEU A 60 -12.13 -8.67 -7.40
CA LEU A 60 -11.14 -7.77 -8.02
C LEU A 60 -9.73 -8.36 -8.06
N MET A 61 -9.32 -9.10 -7.04
CA MET A 61 -7.97 -9.68 -6.94
C MET A 61 -7.90 -11.16 -7.30
N ASN A 62 -9.02 -11.78 -7.72
CA ASN A 62 -9.11 -13.23 -7.99
C ASN A 62 -8.57 -14.07 -6.81
N ILE A 63 -8.98 -13.73 -5.57
CA ILE A 63 -8.50 -14.41 -4.36
C ILE A 63 -9.14 -15.80 -4.27
N PRO A 64 -8.34 -16.90 -4.26
CA PRO A 64 -8.86 -18.25 -4.15
C PRO A 64 -9.56 -18.52 -2.81
N ASP A 65 -10.44 -19.52 -2.78
CA ASP A 65 -11.22 -19.88 -1.58
C ASP A 65 -10.36 -20.35 -0.40
N ASN A 66 -9.18 -20.90 -0.68
CA ASN A 66 -8.21 -21.34 0.33
C ASN A 66 -7.39 -20.20 0.94
N TYR A 67 -7.82 -18.94 0.73
CA TYR A 67 -7.28 -17.77 1.42
C TYR A 67 -8.34 -17.13 2.31
N LYS A 68 -7.94 -16.67 3.48
CA LYS A 68 -8.75 -15.81 4.35
C LYS A 68 -8.44 -14.34 4.11
N VAL A 69 -9.49 -13.54 4.05
CA VAL A 69 -9.40 -12.07 4.03
C VAL A 69 -9.71 -11.57 5.43
N LEU A 70 -8.77 -10.87 6.04
CA LEU A 70 -8.91 -10.35 7.39
C LEU A 70 -8.92 -8.82 7.36
N PHE A 71 -9.93 -8.24 8.00
CA PHE A 71 -10.04 -6.79 8.25
C PHE A 71 -9.57 -6.48 9.67
N LEU A 72 -8.33 -6.01 9.79
CA LEU A 72 -7.64 -5.82 11.06
C LEU A 72 -7.42 -4.34 11.38
N GLN A 73 -6.93 -4.07 12.59
CA GLN A 73 -6.53 -2.75 13.07
C GLN A 73 -5.00 -2.69 13.28
N GLY A 74 -4.47 -1.52 13.57
CA GLY A 74 -3.07 -1.31 13.94
C GLY A 74 -2.12 -0.95 12.80
N GLY A 75 -2.60 -0.90 11.56
CA GLY A 75 -1.80 -0.57 10.37
C GLY A 75 -0.77 -1.64 10.03
N ALA A 76 0.00 -1.41 8.97
CA ALA A 76 1.09 -2.31 8.55
C ALA A 76 2.15 -2.49 9.65
N SER A 77 2.35 -1.50 10.53
CA SER A 77 3.34 -1.60 11.60
C SER A 77 3.02 -2.69 12.62
N THR A 78 1.73 -2.94 12.91
CA THR A 78 1.32 -4.06 13.77
C THR A 78 1.62 -5.40 13.11
N GLN A 79 1.55 -5.48 11.77
CA GLN A 79 1.85 -6.69 11.04
C GLN A 79 3.34 -7.07 11.12
N PHE A 80 4.25 -6.12 11.32
CA PHE A 80 5.67 -6.41 11.53
C PHE A 80 5.90 -7.31 12.75
N ALA A 81 5.07 -7.19 13.80
CA ALA A 81 5.08 -8.07 14.96
C ALA A 81 4.18 -9.32 14.76
N ALA A 82 2.98 -9.15 14.21
CA ALA A 82 2.03 -10.24 14.05
C ALA A 82 2.55 -11.34 13.12
N ILE A 83 3.21 -10.98 12.01
CA ILE A 83 3.77 -11.94 11.06
C ILE A 83 4.73 -12.92 11.73
N PRO A 84 5.82 -12.49 12.37
CA PRO A 84 6.73 -13.45 13.02
C PRO A 84 6.09 -14.22 14.19
N LEU A 85 5.15 -13.62 14.91
CA LEU A 85 4.42 -14.31 15.99
C LEU A 85 3.54 -15.45 15.46
N ASN A 86 2.99 -15.33 14.26
CA ASN A 86 2.11 -16.35 13.69
C ASN A 86 2.85 -17.32 12.74
N LEU A 87 3.88 -16.87 12.04
CA LEU A 87 4.43 -17.59 10.89
C LEU A 87 5.88 -18.02 11.07
N MET A 88 6.65 -17.45 11.98
CA MET A 88 8.02 -17.84 12.26
C MET A 88 8.06 -18.86 13.42
N ASN A 89 7.50 -20.04 13.21
CA ASN A 89 7.27 -21.03 14.25
C ASN A 89 7.63 -22.48 13.89
N GLY A 90 8.15 -22.73 12.70
CA GLY A 90 8.70 -24.04 12.29
C GLY A 90 10.17 -24.12 12.64
N SER A 91 11.01 -23.50 11.84
CA SER A 91 12.47 -23.44 12.06
C SER A 91 12.91 -22.26 12.93
N ASN A 92 12.02 -21.33 13.20
CA ASN A 92 12.29 -20.05 13.85
C ASN A 92 13.19 -19.12 13.01
N LYS A 93 13.19 -19.27 11.69
CA LYS A 93 14.00 -18.51 10.74
C LYS A 93 13.13 -17.79 9.72
N ALA A 94 13.51 -16.57 9.34
CA ALA A 94 12.87 -15.84 8.25
C ALA A 94 13.87 -15.01 7.47
N ASP A 95 13.68 -14.91 6.16
CA ASP A 95 14.56 -14.17 5.27
C ASP A 95 13.87 -12.89 4.76
N TYR A 96 14.61 -11.79 4.79
CA TYR A 96 14.11 -10.46 4.44
C TYR A 96 14.92 -9.86 3.29
N VAL A 97 14.23 -9.26 2.32
CA VAL A 97 14.86 -8.42 1.31
C VAL A 97 14.65 -6.95 1.68
N ILE A 98 15.74 -6.22 1.90
CA ILE A 98 15.70 -4.86 2.42
C ILE A 98 15.80 -3.85 1.26
N THR A 99 14.64 -3.47 0.74
CA THR A 99 14.52 -2.50 -0.38
C THR A 99 14.04 -1.12 0.07
N GLY A 100 13.95 -0.89 1.38
CA GLY A 100 13.54 0.39 1.92
C GLY A 100 13.33 0.37 3.42
N GLN A 101 12.85 1.52 3.93
CA GLN A 101 12.69 1.73 5.37
C GLN A 101 11.62 0.82 6.00
N TRP A 102 10.57 0.46 5.24
CA TRP A 102 9.50 -0.38 5.77
C TRP A 102 9.96 -1.83 5.92
N ALA A 103 10.64 -2.38 4.91
CA ALA A 103 11.26 -3.70 5.01
C ALA A 103 12.31 -3.74 6.13
N LYS A 104 13.11 -2.66 6.31
CA LYS A 104 14.08 -2.53 7.40
C LYS A 104 13.40 -2.56 8.78
N LYS A 105 12.25 -1.88 8.94
CA LYS A 105 11.49 -1.90 10.20
C LYS A 105 10.88 -3.27 10.46
N ALA A 106 10.30 -3.91 9.44
CA ALA A 106 9.75 -5.26 9.55
C ALA A 106 10.83 -6.27 9.96
N PHE A 107 12.01 -6.19 9.33
CA PHE A 107 13.17 -7.00 9.69
C PHE A 107 13.61 -6.81 11.15
N ALA A 108 13.78 -5.55 11.58
CA ALA A 108 14.18 -5.25 12.95
C ALA A 108 13.16 -5.72 13.98
N GLU A 109 11.87 -5.71 13.65
CA GLU A 109 10.84 -6.24 14.51
C GLU A 109 10.90 -7.78 14.58
N ALA A 110 11.07 -8.46 13.44
CA ALA A 110 11.16 -9.92 13.37
C ALA A 110 12.35 -10.48 14.16
N GLN A 111 13.47 -9.76 14.21
CA GLN A 111 14.65 -10.13 15.00
C GLN A 111 14.38 -10.26 16.52
N LYS A 112 13.30 -9.66 17.00
CA LYS A 112 12.88 -9.82 18.42
C LYS A 112 12.27 -11.20 18.71
N TYR A 113 11.81 -11.87 17.66
CA TYR A 113 11.05 -13.12 17.77
C TYR A 113 11.82 -14.34 17.30
N GLY A 114 12.87 -14.18 16.47
CA GLY A 114 13.64 -15.33 15.98
C GLY A 114 14.83 -14.93 15.12
N ASP A 115 15.39 -15.91 14.41
CA ASP A 115 16.53 -15.72 13.52
C ASP A 115 16.09 -15.12 12.17
N ALA A 116 15.80 -13.82 12.15
CA ALA A 116 15.58 -13.09 10.92
C ALA A 116 16.92 -12.69 10.29
N LYS A 117 17.06 -12.89 8.96
CA LYS A 117 18.26 -12.55 8.18
C LYS A 117 17.92 -11.66 7.00
N ALA A 118 18.68 -10.58 6.81
CA ALA A 118 18.65 -9.79 5.59
C ALA A 118 19.50 -10.51 4.53
N VAL A 119 18.86 -11.07 3.51
CA VAL A 119 19.54 -11.86 2.47
C VAL A 119 19.98 -11.02 1.27
N ALA A 120 19.29 -9.92 1.01
CA ALA A 120 19.66 -8.93 0.01
C ALA A 120 19.22 -7.53 0.44
N SER A 121 19.90 -6.51 -0.10
CA SER A 121 19.59 -5.10 0.19
C SER A 121 20.04 -4.21 -0.95
N SER A 122 19.30 -3.13 -1.20
CA SER A 122 19.70 -2.03 -2.10
C SER A 122 20.09 -0.74 -1.36
N ALA A 123 20.45 -0.86 -0.09
CA ALA A 123 20.87 0.28 0.74
C ALA A 123 22.16 0.97 0.24
N ASP A 124 23.01 0.26 -0.49
CA ASP A 124 24.24 0.75 -1.11
C ASP A 124 24.01 1.93 -2.07
N LYS A 125 22.83 1.98 -2.73
CA LYS A 125 22.40 3.08 -3.61
C LYS A 125 21.13 3.76 -3.11
N THR A 126 21.01 3.91 -1.81
CA THR A 126 19.86 4.59 -1.17
C THR A 126 18.50 4.03 -1.63
N PHE A 127 18.44 2.71 -1.84
CA PHE A 127 17.22 2.00 -2.26
C PHE A 127 16.63 2.48 -3.61
N SER A 128 17.47 2.93 -4.52
CA SER A 128 17.06 3.42 -5.85
C SER A 128 16.80 2.31 -6.86
N TYR A 129 16.98 1.04 -6.48
CA TYR A 129 16.77 -0.13 -7.33
C TYR A 129 16.26 -1.33 -6.52
N ILE A 130 15.73 -2.34 -7.21
CA ILE A 130 15.38 -3.65 -6.65
C ILE A 130 16.54 -4.62 -6.90
N PRO A 131 17.09 -5.27 -5.88
CA PRO A 131 18.17 -6.23 -6.07
C PRO A 131 17.69 -7.45 -6.87
N LYS A 132 18.52 -7.94 -7.79
CA LYS A 132 18.26 -9.23 -8.45
C LYS A 132 18.33 -10.34 -7.42
N LEU A 133 17.29 -11.15 -7.39
CA LEU A 133 17.13 -12.26 -6.44
C LEU A 133 17.24 -13.58 -7.16
N ASP A 134 17.91 -14.54 -6.51
CA ASP A 134 17.98 -15.93 -6.91
C ASP A 134 17.57 -16.80 -5.72
N LYS A 135 16.82 -17.87 -5.98
CA LYS A 135 16.30 -18.76 -4.92
C LYS A 135 17.37 -19.35 -4.00
N SER A 136 18.61 -19.46 -4.49
CA SER A 136 19.74 -19.94 -3.67
C SER A 136 20.18 -18.95 -2.59
N MET A 137 19.73 -17.71 -2.64
CA MET A 137 20.00 -16.70 -1.61
C MET A 137 19.16 -16.93 -0.35
N PHE A 138 18.03 -17.64 -0.49
CA PHE A 138 17.12 -17.90 0.62
C PHE A 138 17.50 -19.17 1.35
N ARG A 139 17.39 -19.18 2.67
CA ARG A 139 17.65 -20.37 3.50
C ARG A 139 16.53 -21.38 3.27
N SER A 140 16.88 -22.58 2.81
CA SER A 140 15.90 -23.63 2.47
C SER A 140 15.01 -24.06 3.64
N ASP A 141 15.41 -23.74 4.87
CA ASP A 141 14.67 -24.01 6.10
C ASP A 141 14.04 -22.73 6.72
N ALA A 142 13.96 -21.63 5.97
CA ALA A 142 13.25 -20.45 6.42
C ALA A 142 11.72 -20.69 6.44
N ASP A 143 11.06 -20.22 7.48
CA ASP A 143 9.60 -20.31 7.63
C ASP A 143 8.88 -19.41 6.61
N TYR A 144 9.54 -18.32 6.20
CA TYR A 144 9.07 -17.43 5.13
C TYR A 144 10.15 -16.49 4.59
N VAL A 145 9.89 -15.96 3.40
CA VAL A 145 10.59 -14.80 2.82
C VAL A 145 9.68 -13.58 2.87
N TYR A 146 10.24 -12.43 3.21
CA TYR A 146 9.50 -11.17 3.30
C TYR A 146 10.03 -10.11 2.32
N ILE A 147 9.10 -9.47 1.60
CA ILE A 147 9.38 -8.32 0.74
C ILE A 147 8.40 -7.16 1.00
N CYS A 148 8.83 -5.94 0.69
CA CYS A 148 7.95 -4.77 0.55
C CYS A 148 7.78 -4.51 -0.94
N MET A 149 6.62 -4.82 -1.49
CA MET A 149 6.35 -4.88 -2.92
C MET A 149 6.55 -3.53 -3.61
N ASN A 150 6.12 -2.44 -2.98
CA ASN A 150 6.30 -1.07 -3.44
C ASN A 150 6.84 -0.18 -2.32
N ASN A 151 7.97 0.44 -2.54
CA ASN A 151 8.69 1.25 -1.55
C ASN A 151 8.22 2.70 -1.59
N THR A 152 7.26 3.06 -0.78
CA THR A 152 6.60 4.37 -0.73
C THR A 152 7.56 5.57 -0.62
N ILE A 153 8.67 5.40 0.08
CA ILE A 153 9.66 6.46 0.33
C ILE A 153 10.60 6.63 -0.86
N TYR A 154 11.06 5.52 -1.41
CA TYR A 154 12.13 5.49 -2.40
C TYR A 154 11.63 5.35 -3.84
N GLY A 155 10.36 4.97 -4.05
CA GLY A 155 9.73 4.91 -5.36
C GLY A 155 10.07 3.67 -6.19
N THR A 156 10.65 2.63 -5.58
CA THR A 156 10.93 1.36 -6.25
C THR A 156 9.78 0.37 -6.08
N VAL A 157 9.56 -0.50 -7.06
CA VAL A 157 8.55 -1.55 -7.04
C VAL A 157 9.10 -2.84 -7.65
N TYR A 158 8.64 -3.99 -7.15
CA TYR A 158 8.90 -5.28 -7.80
C TYR A 158 7.95 -5.44 -8.98
N HIS A 159 8.47 -5.45 -10.20
CA HIS A 159 7.70 -5.79 -11.41
C HIS A 159 7.62 -7.31 -11.62
N GLU A 160 8.58 -8.05 -11.09
CA GLU A 160 8.60 -9.51 -11.09
C GLU A 160 8.57 -10.03 -9.66
N ILE A 161 7.71 -11.03 -9.42
CA ILE A 161 7.62 -11.68 -8.10
C ILE A 161 8.82 -12.62 -7.97
N PRO A 162 9.63 -12.52 -6.91
CA PRO A 162 10.80 -13.38 -6.74
C PRO A 162 10.43 -14.86 -6.57
N ASP A 163 11.19 -15.73 -7.21
CA ASP A 163 11.10 -17.18 -6.99
C ASP A 163 11.76 -17.52 -5.66
N THR A 164 10.95 -17.92 -4.68
CA THR A 164 11.40 -18.35 -3.35
C THR A 164 11.42 -19.89 -3.22
N GLY A 165 11.17 -20.62 -4.32
CA GLY A 165 10.98 -22.06 -4.30
C GLY A 165 9.76 -22.45 -3.46
N ASP A 166 9.95 -23.41 -2.52
CA ASP A 166 8.87 -23.86 -1.62
C ASP A 166 8.69 -22.98 -0.38
N ILE A 167 9.53 -21.96 -0.18
CA ILE A 167 9.47 -21.11 0.99
C ILE A 167 8.30 -20.10 0.84
N PRO A 168 7.39 -20.01 1.83
CA PRO A 168 6.27 -19.08 1.79
C PRO A 168 6.70 -17.63 1.59
N LEU A 169 6.16 -16.94 0.57
CA LEU A 169 6.43 -15.52 0.31
C LEU A 169 5.38 -14.64 0.97
N ILE A 170 5.83 -13.64 1.71
CA ILE A 170 5.01 -12.64 2.39
C ILE A 170 5.32 -11.26 1.83
N ALA A 171 4.30 -10.48 1.47
CA ALA A 171 4.52 -9.15 0.92
C ALA A 171 3.66 -8.06 1.57
N ASP A 172 4.32 -6.94 1.91
CA ASP A 172 3.66 -5.66 2.18
C ASP A 172 3.32 -5.00 0.84
N ILE A 173 2.02 -4.91 0.55
CA ILE A 173 1.49 -4.26 -0.64
C ILE A 173 0.82 -2.91 -0.34
N SER A 174 1.03 -2.33 0.84
CA SER A 174 0.30 -1.13 1.29
C SER A 174 0.24 -0.01 0.26
N SER A 175 1.33 0.26 -0.47
CA SER A 175 1.39 1.39 -1.41
C SER A 175 1.14 1.03 -2.87
N CYS A 176 0.90 -0.24 -3.18
CA CYS A 176 0.45 -0.70 -4.49
C CYS A 176 -0.84 -1.55 -4.42
N PHE A 177 -1.51 -1.58 -3.27
CA PHE A 177 -2.74 -2.34 -3.10
C PHE A 177 -3.78 -1.88 -4.10
N LEU A 178 -4.35 -2.81 -4.90
CA LEU A 178 -5.36 -2.55 -5.94
C LEU A 178 -4.89 -1.57 -7.04
N SER A 179 -3.59 -1.39 -7.23
CA SER A 179 -3.08 -0.52 -8.30
C SER A 179 -3.05 -1.20 -9.67
N GLU A 180 -2.93 -2.50 -9.67
CA GLU A 180 -2.87 -3.38 -10.83
C GLU A 180 -3.21 -4.82 -10.42
N PRO A 181 -3.47 -5.73 -11.37
CA PRO A 181 -3.62 -7.16 -11.08
C PRO A 181 -2.35 -7.74 -10.45
N ILE A 182 -2.54 -8.64 -9.49
CA ILE A 182 -1.48 -9.40 -8.85
C ILE A 182 -1.92 -10.86 -8.72
N ASP A 183 -1.04 -11.80 -9.04
CA ASP A 183 -1.30 -13.22 -8.81
C ASP A 183 -1.13 -13.56 -7.33
N VAL A 184 -2.27 -13.58 -6.61
CA VAL A 184 -2.32 -13.87 -5.17
C VAL A 184 -1.73 -15.25 -4.86
N THR A 185 -1.81 -16.22 -5.78
CA THR A 185 -1.34 -17.59 -5.55
C THR A 185 0.17 -17.71 -5.37
N LYS A 186 0.92 -16.71 -5.79
CA LYS A 186 2.37 -16.61 -5.58
C LYS A 186 2.78 -16.29 -4.15
N PHE A 187 1.82 -15.93 -3.30
CA PHE A 187 2.09 -15.48 -1.94
C PHE A 187 1.39 -16.36 -0.92
N ALA A 188 2.08 -16.61 0.18
CA ALA A 188 1.44 -17.19 1.35
C ALA A 188 0.63 -16.15 2.13
N MET A 189 1.06 -14.87 2.07
CA MET A 189 0.34 -13.76 2.66
C MET A 189 0.64 -12.45 1.92
N LEU A 190 -0.41 -11.70 1.62
CA LEU A 190 -0.37 -10.29 1.24
C LEU A 190 -1.00 -9.46 2.35
N TYR A 191 -0.46 -8.29 2.64
CA TYR A 191 -1.12 -7.36 3.56
C TYR A 191 -0.86 -5.90 3.20
N GLY A 192 -1.74 -5.02 3.65
CA GLY A 192 -1.57 -3.60 3.42
C GLY A 192 -2.39 -2.72 4.34
N GLY A 193 -1.81 -1.60 4.73
CA GLY A 193 -2.52 -0.50 5.38
C GLY A 193 -3.41 0.23 4.37
N ALA A 194 -4.69 0.39 4.72
CA ALA A 194 -5.70 0.90 3.79
C ALA A 194 -5.52 2.37 3.39
N GLN A 195 -4.83 3.19 4.20
CA GLN A 195 -4.74 4.66 4.07
C GLN A 195 -4.07 5.18 2.81
N LYS A 196 -3.60 4.31 1.92
CA LYS A 196 -2.94 4.69 0.66
C LYS A 196 -3.88 4.59 -0.53
N ASN A 197 -4.36 3.39 -0.85
CA ASN A 197 -5.19 3.15 -2.03
C ASN A 197 -6.63 2.67 -1.73
N VAL A 198 -6.94 2.26 -0.52
CA VAL A 198 -8.11 1.42 -0.25
C VAL A 198 -9.17 2.12 0.59
N ALA A 199 -8.78 2.88 1.62
CA ALA A 199 -9.70 3.50 2.57
C ALA A 199 -8.98 4.58 3.40
N PRO A 200 -9.63 5.28 4.35
CA PRO A 200 -8.95 6.07 5.37
C PRO A 200 -8.05 5.22 6.27
N ALA A 201 -7.22 5.87 7.09
CA ALA A 201 -6.44 5.20 8.12
C ALA A 201 -7.34 4.46 9.14
N GLY A 202 -6.81 3.38 9.73
CA GLY A 202 -7.49 2.60 10.77
C GLY A 202 -7.82 1.16 10.35
N LEU A 203 -7.71 0.83 9.08
CA LEU A 203 -7.91 -0.52 8.54
C LEU A 203 -6.59 -1.08 8.00
N THR A 204 -6.35 -2.36 8.29
CA THR A 204 -5.32 -3.18 7.66
C THR A 204 -5.98 -4.42 7.07
N ILE A 205 -5.70 -4.72 5.82
CA ILE A 205 -6.24 -5.92 5.17
C ILE A 205 -5.10 -6.93 5.05
N CYS A 206 -5.39 -8.17 5.47
CA CYS A 206 -4.50 -9.31 5.28
C CYS A 206 -5.21 -10.37 4.44
N ILE A 207 -4.55 -10.86 3.42
CA ILE A 207 -4.98 -11.97 2.56
C ILE A 207 -3.99 -13.09 2.83
N ILE A 208 -4.40 -14.12 3.55
CA ILE A 208 -3.52 -15.17 4.06
C ILE A 208 -4.02 -16.55 3.66
N ARG A 209 -3.13 -17.39 3.16
CA ARG A 209 -3.44 -18.78 2.79
C ARG A 209 -3.79 -19.59 4.05
N GLU A 210 -4.79 -20.45 3.97
CA GLU A 210 -5.36 -21.14 5.13
C GLU A 210 -4.35 -22.05 5.86
N ASP A 211 -3.43 -22.66 5.12
CA ASP A 211 -2.38 -23.52 5.69
C ASP A 211 -1.35 -22.75 6.55
N MET A 212 -1.33 -21.43 6.45
CA MET A 212 -0.50 -20.57 7.28
C MET A 212 -1.14 -20.23 8.64
N LEU A 213 -2.39 -20.62 8.86
CA LEU A 213 -3.13 -20.33 10.08
C LEU A 213 -2.98 -21.45 11.14
N GLY A 214 -3.06 -21.06 12.40
CA GLY A 214 -3.12 -22.03 13.52
C GLY A 214 -1.76 -22.36 14.15
N ASN A 215 -0.67 -21.81 13.63
CA ASN A 215 0.68 -22.06 14.12
C ASN A 215 1.25 -20.87 14.92
N ALA A 216 0.39 -20.03 15.46
CA ALA A 216 0.85 -18.90 16.30
C ALA A 216 1.56 -19.40 17.56
N ARG A 217 2.61 -18.68 17.96
CA ARG A 217 3.34 -18.96 19.21
C ARG A 217 2.43 -18.81 20.44
N ASP A 218 2.66 -19.55 21.49
CA ASP A 218 1.88 -19.47 22.73
C ASP A 218 1.86 -18.07 23.35
N ILE A 219 2.93 -17.30 23.15
CA ILE A 219 3.04 -15.91 23.62
C ILE A 219 2.27 -14.90 22.76
N THR A 220 1.68 -15.33 21.63
CA THR A 220 0.99 -14.42 20.72
C THR A 220 -0.26 -13.85 21.38
N PRO A 221 -0.34 -12.51 21.55
CA PRO A 221 -1.57 -11.88 22.06
C PRO A 221 -2.77 -12.22 21.17
N THR A 222 -3.93 -12.43 21.78
CA THR A 222 -5.19 -12.76 21.11
C THR A 222 -5.45 -11.87 19.89
N MET A 223 -5.27 -10.56 20.04
CA MET A 223 -5.51 -9.58 18.96
C MET A 223 -4.48 -9.60 17.82
N LEU A 224 -3.38 -10.33 17.97
CA LEU A 224 -2.37 -10.53 16.92
C LEU A 224 -2.44 -11.94 16.31
N ASN A 225 -3.31 -12.83 16.80
CA ASN A 225 -3.45 -14.19 16.31
C ASN A 225 -4.40 -14.25 15.11
N TYR A 226 -3.87 -14.51 13.93
CA TYR A 226 -4.64 -14.54 12.67
C TYR A 226 -5.75 -15.60 12.67
N LYS A 227 -5.53 -16.76 13.30
CA LYS A 227 -6.54 -17.84 13.36
C LYS A 227 -7.80 -17.38 14.12
N ILE A 228 -7.64 -16.65 15.21
CA ILE A 228 -8.75 -16.11 16.00
C ILE A 228 -9.58 -15.12 15.18
N HIS A 229 -8.91 -14.26 14.43
CA HIS A 229 -9.58 -13.31 13.51
C HIS A 229 -10.27 -14.03 12.35
N ALA A 230 -9.63 -15.05 11.78
CA ALA A 230 -10.19 -15.85 10.70
C ALA A 230 -11.45 -16.59 11.13
N ASP A 231 -11.42 -17.26 12.28
CA ASP A 231 -12.55 -18.01 12.84
C ASP A 231 -13.74 -17.08 13.19
N ALA A 232 -13.46 -15.84 13.53
CA ALA A 232 -14.47 -14.82 13.84
C ALA A 232 -14.86 -13.96 12.62
N ASN A 233 -14.42 -14.28 11.41
CA ASN A 233 -14.64 -13.47 10.20
C ASN A 233 -14.33 -11.97 10.43
N SER A 234 -13.18 -11.69 11.06
CA SER A 234 -12.73 -10.34 11.45
C SER A 234 -13.61 -9.61 12.50
N LEU A 235 -14.57 -10.29 13.09
CA LEU A 235 -15.52 -9.72 14.06
C LEU A 235 -15.29 -10.24 15.49
N TYR A 236 -14.06 -10.63 15.80
CA TYR A 236 -13.69 -11.00 17.18
C TYR A 236 -13.95 -9.86 18.17
N ASN A 237 -13.60 -8.64 17.78
CA ASN A 237 -13.93 -7.39 18.47
C ASN A 237 -14.60 -6.43 17.47
N THR A 238 -15.03 -5.26 17.94
CA THR A 238 -15.59 -4.21 17.07
C THR A 238 -14.54 -3.74 16.07
N PRO A 239 -14.77 -3.91 14.75
CA PRO A 239 -13.84 -3.49 13.72
C PRO A 239 -13.96 -1.98 13.45
N PRO A 240 -13.09 -1.38 12.64
CA PRO A 240 -13.22 0.02 12.21
C PRO A 240 -14.35 0.16 11.17
N CYS A 241 -15.60 0.08 11.64
CA CYS A 241 -16.82 -0.07 10.82
C CYS A 241 -16.90 0.95 9.68
N TYR A 242 -16.70 2.23 9.98
CA TYR A 242 -16.79 3.29 8.98
C TYR A 242 -15.67 3.20 7.94
N THR A 243 -14.46 2.81 8.35
CA THR A 243 -13.34 2.64 7.42
C THR A 243 -13.58 1.45 6.47
N ILE A 244 -14.19 0.36 6.98
CA ILE A 244 -14.58 -0.79 6.14
C ILE A 244 -15.70 -0.40 5.17
N TYR A 245 -16.65 0.44 5.59
CA TYR A 245 -17.66 0.99 4.69
C TYR A 245 -17.03 1.84 3.57
N ILE A 246 -16.09 2.74 3.89
CA ILE A 246 -15.37 3.50 2.85
C ILE A 246 -14.55 2.56 1.95
N CYS A 247 -13.94 1.50 2.49
CA CYS A 247 -13.28 0.46 1.71
C CYS A 247 -14.26 -0.17 0.70
N LYS A 248 -15.47 -0.58 1.14
CA LYS A 248 -16.53 -1.08 0.26
C LYS A 248 -16.80 -0.10 -0.90
N LEU A 249 -16.98 1.19 -0.60
CA LEU A 249 -17.24 2.20 -1.64
C LEU A 249 -16.07 2.36 -2.62
N VAL A 250 -14.84 2.26 -2.15
CA VAL A 250 -13.65 2.31 -3.02
C VAL A 250 -13.58 1.07 -3.92
N LEU A 251 -13.89 -0.12 -3.39
CA LEU A 251 -13.94 -1.35 -4.18
C LEU A 251 -15.03 -1.30 -5.25
N GLU A 252 -16.22 -0.81 -4.92
CA GLU A 252 -17.32 -0.55 -5.87
C GLU A 252 -16.90 0.46 -6.96
N TRP A 253 -16.15 1.48 -6.58
CA TRP A 253 -15.59 2.45 -7.53
C TRP A 253 -14.61 1.80 -8.50
N ILE A 254 -13.71 0.92 -8.03
CA ILE A 254 -12.76 0.20 -8.89
C ILE A 254 -13.50 -0.77 -9.82
N GLU A 255 -14.49 -1.50 -9.31
CA GLU A 255 -15.34 -2.40 -10.09
C GLU A 255 -16.04 -1.63 -11.23
N LYS A 256 -16.68 -0.51 -10.91
CA LYS A 256 -17.36 0.38 -11.88
C LYS A 256 -16.41 0.93 -12.95
N LEU A 257 -15.14 1.13 -12.64
CA LEU A 257 -14.11 1.55 -13.61
C LEU A 257 -13.67 0.42 -14.55
N GLY A 258 -14.09 -0.82 -14.32
CA GLY A 258 -13.72 -1.99 -15.11
C GLY A 258 -12.62 -2.84 -14.48
N GLY A 259 -12.43 -2.74 -13.14
CA GLY A 259 -11.52 -3.59 -12.38
C GLY A 259 -10.06 -3.18 -12.44
N LEU A 260 -9.18 -4.09 -12.02
CA LEU A 260 -7.76 -3.79 -11.84
C LEU A 260 -6.98 -3.61 -13.15
N GLU A 261 -7.39 -4.25 -14.25
CA GLU A 261 -6.77 -4.01 -15.57
C GLU A 261 -6.96 -2.56 -16.01
N LYS A 262 -8.18 -2.03 -15.87
CA LYS A 262 -8.44 -0.62 -16.19
C LYS A 262 -7.79 0.34 -15.20
N MET A 263 -7.65 -0.06 -13.94
CA MET A 263 -6.91 0.72 -12.96
C MET A 263 -5.42 0.79 -13.32
N LYS A 264 -4.82 -0.32 -13.75
CA LYS A 264 -3.45 -0.37 -14.25
C LYS A 264 -3.23 0.58 -15.42
N GLU A 265 -4.07 0.50 -16.47
CA GLU A 265 -4.01 1.41 -17.63
C GLU A 265 -4.03 2.90 -17.20
N ARG A 266 -4.90 3.24 -16.23
CA ARG A 266 -5.00 4.61 -15.69
C ARG A 266 -3.73 5.02 -14.94
N ASN A 267 -3.18 4.13 -14.15
CA ASN A 267 -1.98 4.38 -13.35
C ASN A 267 -0.74 4.49 -14.24
N GLU A 268 -0.59 3.62 -15.23
CA GLU A 268 0.49 3.69 -16.22
C GLU A 268 0.46 5.02 -17.00
N LYS A 269 -0.72 5.45 -17.45
CA LYS A 269 -0.88 6.72 -18.15
C LYS A 269 -0.47 7.92 -17.30
N LYS A 270 -0.83 7.95 -16.01
CA LYS A 270 -0.43 9.01 -15.08
C LYS A 270 1.08 8.98 -14.80
N ALA A 271 1.62 7.80 -14.50
CA ALA A 271 3.03 7.64 -14.21
C ALA A 271 3.90 8.00 -15.41
N LYS A 272 3.51 7.53 -16.61
CA LYS A 272 4.20 7.85 -17.84
C LYS A 272 4.29 9.36 -18.09
N LEU A 273 3.21 10.10 -17.89
CA LEU A 273 3.20 11.56 -18.07
C LEU A 273 4.25 12.24 -17.19
N LEU A 274 4.35 11.84 -15.92
CA LEU A 274 5.30 12.43 -14.98
C LEU A 274 6.74 11.96 -15.26
N TYR A 275 6.95 10.68 -15.53
CA TYR A 275 8.29 10.17 -15.84
C TYR A 275 8.83 10.68 -17.18
N ASP A 276 8.00 10.79 -18.22
CA ASP A 276 8.41 11.39 -19.49
C ASP A 276 8.91 12.84 -19.30
N PHE A 277 8.25 13.61 -18.44
CA PHE A 277 8.73 14.95 -18.09
C PHE A 277 10.07 14.90 -17.35
N LEU A 278 10.19 14.08 -16.29
CA LEU A 278 11.42 13.98 -15.49
C LEU A 278 12.62 13.53 -16.33
N ASP A 279 12.42 12.62 -17.26
CA ASP A 279 13.50 12.10 -18.13
C ASP A 279 13.99 13.13 -19.18
N ASN A 280 13.18 14.16 -19.48
CA ASN A 280 13.53 15.21 -20.43
C ASN A 280 13.82 16.57 -19.78
N SER A 281 13.55 16.73 -18.49
CA SER A 281 13.81 17.96 -17.75
C SER A 281 15.32 18.19 -17.53
N LYS A 282 15.74 19.46 -17.59
CA LYS A 282 17.12 19.87 -17.28
C LYS A 282 17.28 20.22 -15.79
N MET A 283 16.17 20.44 -15.08
CA MET A 283 16.16 20.85 -13.69
C MET A 283 15.73 19.71 -12.74
N PHE A 284 14.70 18.95 -13.13
CA PHE A 284 14.15 17.88 -12.31
C PHE A 284 14.66 16.53 -12.75
N ARG A 285 14.98 15.65 -11.79
CA ARG A 285 15.40 14.27 -12.08
C ARG A 285 14.76 13.29 -11.10
N GLY A 286 14.31 12.15 -11.62
CA GLY A 286 13.89 11.01 -10.82
C GLY A 286 15.06 10.38 -10.08
N THR A 287 14.80 9.76 -8.93
CA THR A 287 15.83 9.13 -8.10
C THR A 287 15.91 7.61 -8.26
N VAL A 288 15.04 7.02 -9.06
CA VAL A 288 14.89 5.57 -9.26
C VAL A 288 15.37 5.16 -10.64
N VAL A 289 16.07 4.03 -10.74
CA VAL A 289 16.41 3.45 -12.05
C VAL A 289 15.15 3.13 -12.85
N PRO A 290 15.14 3.36 -14.17
CA PRO A 290 13.91 3.26 -14.99
C PRO A 290 13.16 1.95 -14.85
N GLU A 291 13.89 0.82 -14.78
CA GLU A 291 13.33 -0.53 -14.71
C GLU A 291 12.59 -0.86 -13.42
N ASP A 292 12.82 -0.11 -12.33
CA ASP A 292 12.25 -0.37 -11.00
C ASP A 292 11.29 0.72 -10.53
N ARG A 293 10.86 1.61 -11.43
CA ARG A 293 10.00 2.76 -11.11
C ARG A 293 8.60 2.36 -10.69
N SER A 294 8.14 2.92 -9.60
CA SER A 294 6.77 2.76 -9.08
C SER A 294 5.75 3.55 -9.90
N LEU A 295 4.58 2.96 -10.12
CA LEU A 295 3.41 3.67 -10.67
C LEU A 295 2.71 4.56 -9.62
N MET A 296 3.04 4.37 -8.32
CA MET A 296 2.32 4.98 -7.19
C MET A 296 3.07 6.13 -6.53
N ASN A 297 4.40 6.01 -6.42
CA ASN A 297 5.23 6.95 -5.67
C ASN A 297 6.43 7.37 -6.51
N VAL A 298 6.46 8.63 -6.92
CA VAL A 298 7.48 9.18 -7.79
C VAL A 298 8.32 10.20 -7.02
N PRO A 299 9.48 9.80 -6.46
CA PRO A 299 10.42 10.74 -5.86
C PRO A 299 11.27 11.42 -6.93
N PHE A 300 11.53 12.72 -6.76
CA PHE A 300 12.35 13.51 -7.63
C PHE A 300 13.02 14.67 -6.90
N VAL A 301 14.09 15.20 -7.47
CA VAL A 301 14.91 16.28 -6.89
C VAL A 301 15.23 17.32 -7.94
N THR A 302 15.63 18.52 -7.50
CA THR A 302 16.38 19.50 -8.29
C THR A 302 17.86 19.52 -7.85
N ASP A 303 18.66 20.44 -8.38
CA ASP A 303 20.09 20.52 -8.08
C ASP A 303 20.39 21.12 -6.71
N SER A 304 19.42 21.76 -6.05
CA SER A 304 19.65 22.33 -4.73
C SER A 304 18.44 22.20 -3.80
N ASP A 305 18.71 22.20 -2.49
CA ASP A 305 17.65 22.17 -1.48
C ASP A 305 16.84 23.47 -1.46
N GLU A 306 17.44 24.61 -1.85
CA GLU A 306 16.76 25.90 -1.99
C GLU A 306 15.71 25.83 -3.11
N LEU A 307 16.06 25.27 -4.27
CA LEU A 307 15.12 25.06 -5.39
C LEU A 307 14.02 24.06 -5.01
N ASN A 308 14.36 22.97 -4.31
CA ASN A 308 13.39 22.02 -3.79
C ASN A 308 12.37 22.74 -2.86
N ALA A 309 12.85 23.55 -1.93
CA ALA A 309 12.00 24.28 -0.99
C ALA A 309 11.10 25.32 -1.70
N LYS A 310 11.66 26.08 -2.64
CA LYS A 310 10.94 27.06 -3.46
C LYS A 310 9.84 26.39 -4.28
N PHE A 311 10.15 25.28 -4.94
CA PHE A 311 9.17 24.51 -5.71
C PHE A 311 8.00 24.05 -4.84
N ILE A 312 8.27 23.48 -3.67
CA ILE A 312 7.24 22.96 -2.73
C ILE A 312 6.32 24.11 -2.27
N GLU A 313 6.89 25.27 -1.95
CA GLU A 313 6.12 26.46 -1.51
C GLU A 313 5.20 26.96 -2.63
N GLU A 314 5.74 27.16 -3.84
CA GLU A 314 4.97 27.66 -4.98
C GLU A 314 3.92 26.64 -5.46
N ALA A 315 4.24 25.33 -5.49
CA ALA A 315 3.31 24.26 -5.80
C ALA A 315 2.11 24.27 -4.83
N THR A 316 2.39 24.43 -3.53
CA THR A 316 1.35 24.51 -2.51
C THR A 316 0.39 25.69 -2.75
N LYS A 317 0.91 26.88 -3.11
CA LYS A 317 0.10 28.06 -3.47
C LYS A 317 -0.78 27.81 -4.71
N ASN A 318 -0.35 26.91 -5.60
CA ASN A 318 -1.08 26.49 -6.80
C ASN A 318 -2.04 25.31 -6.57
N GLY A 319 -2.24 24.90 -5.30
CA GLY A 319 -3.15 23.79 -4.95
C GLY A 319 -2.59 22.40 -5.25
N LEU A 320 -1.26 22.27 -5.39
CA LEU A 320 -0.51 21.02 -5.50
C LEU A 320 0.18 20.77 -4.15
N VAL A 321 -0.49 20.04 -3.24
CA VAL A 321 -0.09 19.98 -1.84
C VAL A 321 0.61 18.66 -1.49
N ASN A 322 1.43 18.70 -0.42
CA ASN A 322 2.12 17.53 0.15
C ASN A 322 3.17 16.88 -0.78
N LEU A 323 3.82 17.68 -1.61
CA LEU A 323 4.90 17.23 -2.50
C LEU A 323 6.24 17.05 -1.81
N LYS A 324 6.44 17.54 -0.57
CA LYS A 324 7.70 17.39 0.15
C LYS A 324 8.12 15.93 0.27
N GLY A 325 9.34 15.61 -0.16
CA GLY A 325 9.93 14.29 -0.05
C GLY A 325 10.19 13.85 1.40
N HIS A 326 10.45 12.57 1.57
CA HIS A 326 10.80 12.04 2.90
C HIS A 326 12.20 12.52 3.30
N ARG A 327 12.42 12.81 4.60
CA ARG A 327 13.69 13.34 5.14
C ARG A 327 14.94 12.51 4.80
N THR A 328 14.78 11.22 4.48
CA THR A 328 15.90 10.32 4.14
C THR A 328 16.30 10.40 2.66
N VAL A 329 15.44 10.93 1.79
CA VAL A 329 15.69 11.09 0.35
C VAL A 329 15.88 12.56 0.01
N GLY A 330 15.19 13.45 0.71
CA GLY A 330 15.11 14.87 0.38
C GLY A 330 14.15 15.15 -0.78
N GLY A 331 14.31 16.30 -1.40
CA GLY A 331 13.58 16.70 -2.59
C GLY A 331 12.05 16.65 -2.46
N MET A 332 11.42 16.16 -3.50
CA MET A 332 9.98 16.02 -3.66
C MET A 332 9.55 14.57 -3.85
N ARG A 333 8.26 14.30 -3.61
CA ARG A 333 7.63 13.04 -3.96
C ARG A 333 6.17 13.26 -4.34
N ALA A 334 5.81 12.91 -5.56
CA ALA A 334 4.43 12.84 -6.01
C ALA A 334 3.90 11.42 -5.75
N SER A 335 2.98 11.28 -4.79
CA SER A 335 2.22 10.04 -4.61
C SER A 335 0.94 10.13 -5.40
N ILE A 336 0.89 9.43 -6.54
CA ILE A 336 -0.16 9.53 -7.57
C ILE A 336 -1.10 8.32 -7.55
N TYR A 337 -1.42 7.84 -6.38
CA TYR A 337 -2.27 6.67 -6.12
C TYR A 337 -3.52 6.61 -7.02
N ASN A 338 -4.28 5.53 -6.91
CA ASN A 338 -5.46 5.25 -7.75
C ASN A 338 -6.42 6.44 -7.87
N ALA A 339 -6.70 7.11 -6.76
CA ALA A 339 -7.67 8.19 -6.70
C ALA A 339 -7.17 9.55 -7.26
N MET A 340 -5.86 9.71 -7.47
CA MET A 340 -5.33 10.92 -8.14
C MET A 340 -5.83 10.95 -9.58
N PRO A 341 -6.60 11.97 -10.01
CA PRO A 341 -7.04 12.08 -11.39
C PRO A 341 -5.87 12.41 -12.33
N TYR A 342 -6.03 12.08 -13.61
CA TYR A 342 -5.03 12.42 -14.63
C TYR A 342 -4.72 13.91 -14.67
N ASP A 343 -5.77 14.74 -14.62
CA ASP A 343 -5.66 16.21 -14.62
C ASP A 343 -4.81 16.75 -13.45
N GLY A 344 -4.78 16.03 -12.32
CA GLY A 344 -3.94 16.40 -11.18
C GLY A 344 -2.46 16.20 -11.48
N VAL A 345 -2.11 15.11 -12.16
CA VAL A 345 -0.73 14.85 -12.60
C VAL A 345 -0.34 15.77 -13.74
N GLU A 346 -1.24 16.02 -14.69
CA GLU A 346 -1.05 16.97 -15.80
C GLU A 346 -0.80 18.39 -15.27
N LYS A 347 -1.59 18.84 -14.29
CA LYS A 347 -1.37 20.13 -13.64
C LYS A 347 -0.01 20.21 -12.95
N LEU A 348 0.45 19.12 -12.30
CA LEU A 348 1.78 19.06 -11.71
C LEU A 348 2.86 19.20 -12.78
N VAL A 349 2.79 18.44 -13.86
CA VAL A 349 3.78 18.48 -14.95
C VAL A 349 3.82 19.86 -15.62
N ASN A 350 2.67 20.47 -15.89
CA ASN A 350 2.61 21.82 -16.43
C ASN A 350 3.26 22.84 -15.47
N PHE A 351 2.96 22.75 -14.18
CA PHE A 351 3.58 23.59 -13.16
C PHE A 351 5.11 23.38 -13.08
N MET A 352 5.58 22.15 -13.15
CA MET A 352 7.02 21.82 -13.19
C MET A 352 7.70 22.46 -14.40
N SER A 353 7.08 22.36 -15.59
CA SER A 353 7.59 22.97 -16.81
C SER A 353 7.70 24.49 -16.71
N ASP A 354 6.69 25.16 -16.16
CA ASP A 354 6.70 26.62 -16.00
C ASP A 354 7.69 27.06 -14.92
N PHE A 355 7.82 26.30 -13.83
CA PHE A 355 8.82 26.54 -12.80
C PHE A 355 10.24 26.40 -13.34
N GLU A 356 10.52 25.37 -14.16
CA GLU A 356 11.82 25.18 -14.82
C GLU A 356 12.17 26.40 -15.69
N LYS A 357 11.26 26.86 -16.56
CA LYS A 357 11.48 28.05 -17.41
C LYS A 357 11.75 29.32 -16.60
N ALA A 358 11.10 29.48 -15.47
CA ALA A 358 11.23 30.67 -14.63
C ALA A 358 12.51 30.69 -13.77
N ASN A 359 13.18 29.54 -13.60
CA ASN A 359 14.33 29.37 -12.71
C ASN A 359 15.58 28.78 -13.41
N SER A 360 15.55 28.71 -14.75
CA SER A 360 16.71 28.29 -15.59
C SER A 360 17.66 29.43 -15.87
#